data_10438ef66cb2223550d1e098d04f4c33
#
_entry.id   10438ef66cb2223550d1e098d04f4c33
#
_cell.length_a   1.000
_cell.length_b   1.000
_cell.length_c   1.000
_cell.angle_alpha   90.00
_cell.angle_beta   90.00
_cell.angle_gamma   90.00
#
_symmetry.space_group_name_H-M   'P 1'
#
loop_
_entity.id
_entity.type
_entity.pdbx_description
1 polymer ?
#
loop_
_entity_poly.entity_id
_entity_poly.type
_entity_poly.pdbx_seq_one_letter_code
_entity_poly.pdbx_strand_id
1 'polypeptide(L)'
;MKLDIATVLCKRFEGLHRVGSDGLIYPYVCPAGYPTQGYGTVWRPDGRKVTMEDPPITKETAEQWLKIELLNTYAPGVVRQCPGLLALAASSGDWAKFNAIVDFAYNLGAGRLQTSTLRRKLNAQDWEGSKEQLKLWVRGGGRVLPGLVKRRDAECALLG
;
A
#
# COMPACT_ATOMS: atom_id res chain seq x y z
N MET A 1 13.93 -4.92 6.43
CA MET A 1 13.36 -3.80 5.64
C MET A 1 12.68 -2.83 6.59
N LYS A 2 12.83 -1.52 6.36
CA LYS A 2 12.12 -0.48 7.11
C LYS A 2 10.91 -0.05 6.29
N LEU A 3 9.70 -0.25 6.81
CA LEU A 3 8.42 0.01 6.11
C LEU A 3 7.56 1.06 6.83
N ASP A 4 8.19 1.87 7.68
CA ASP A 4 7.47 2.85 8.51
C ASP A 4 6.75 3.91 7.65
N ILE A 5 7.40 4.39 6.58
CA ILE A 5 6.82 5.38 5.67
C ILE A 5 5.62 4.79 4.92
N ALA A 6 5.75 3.57 4.37
CA ALA A 6 4.63 2.89 3.71
C ALA A 6 3.47 2.65 4.68
N THR A 7 3.77 2.24 5.92
CA THR A 7 2.75 2.07 6.96
C THR A 7 1.98 3.37 7.23
N VAL A 8 2.68 4.51 7.33
CA VAL A 8 2.06 5.82 7.53
C VAL A 8 1.19 6.21 6.34
N LEU A 9 1.67 6.02 5.11
CA LEU A 9 0.91 6.32 3.89
C LEU A 9 -0.35 5.46 3.80
N CYS A 10 -0.22 4.14 3.96
CA CYS A 10 -1.37 3.24 3.92
C CYS A 10 -2.42 3.63 4.97
N LYS A 11 -2.03 3.88 6.21
CA LYS A 11 -2.94 4.34 7.26
C LYS A 11 -3.66 5.64 6.89
N ARG A 12 -2.93 6.60 6.29
CA ARG A 12 -3.46 7.90 5.88
C ARG A 12 -4.50 7.77 4.77
N PHE A 13 -4.25 6.94 3.77
CA PHE A 13 -5.08 6.86 2.57
C PHE A 13 -6.19 5.82 2.66
N GLU A 14 -6.00 4.73 3.38
CA GLU A 14 -7.06 3.75 3.61
C GLU A 14 -8.02 4.21 4.71
N GLY A 15 -7.49 4.77 5.79
CA GLY A 15 -8.28 5.12 6.97
C GLY A 15 -8.81 3.89 7.70
N LEU A 16 -9.56 4.13 8.75
CA LEU A 16 -10.31 3.11 9.49
C LEU A 16 -11.79 3.27 9.21
N HIS A 17 -12.42 2.19 8.75
CA HIS A 17 -13.85 2.12 8.56
C HIS A 17 -14.49 1.39 9.74
N ARG A 18 -15.77 1.68 10.02
CA ARG A 18 -16.59 1.03 11.05
C ARG A 18 -15.90 0.94 12.43
N VAL A 19 -15.49 2.09 12.95
CA VAL A 19 -15.05 2.23 14.34
C VAL A 19 -16.27 2.35 15.24
N GLY A 20 -16.39 1.47 16.24
CA GLY A 20 -17.48 1.50 17.22
C GLY A 20 -17.31 2.61 18.24
N SER A 21 -18.36 2.89 19.03
CA SER A 21 -18.32 3.81 20.15
C SER A 21 -17.36 3.35 21.29
N ASP A 22 -17.02 2.07 21.30
CA ASP A 22 -16.03 1.44 22.17
C ASP A 22 -14.58 1.62 21.68
N GLY A 23 -14.38 2.29 20.52
CA GLY A 23 -13.07 2.49 19.90
C GLY A 23 -12.54 1.27 19.17
N LEU A 24 -13.28 0.16 19.13
CA LEU A 24 -12.88 -1.05 18.42
C LEU A 24 -13.27 -0.99 16.94
N ILE A 25 -12.55 -1.75 16.12
CA ILE A 25 -12.70 -1.78 14.67
C ILE A 25 -13.43 -3.06 14.27
N TYR A 26 -14.61 -2.89 13.71
CA TYR A 26 -15.49 -3.98 13.29
C TYR A 26 -15.29 -4.33 11.82
N PRO A 27 -15.57 -5.60 11.42
CA PRO A 27 -15.62 -5.96 10.02
C PRO A 27 -16.67 -5.15 9.25
N TYR A 28 -16.38 -4.85 7.98
CA TYR A 28 -17.30 -4.19 7.06
C TYR A 28 -17.15 -4.78 5.66
N VAL A 29 -18.14 -4.54 4.80
CA VAL A 29 -18.04 -4.93 3.39
C VAL A 29 -17.44 -3.77 2.61
N CYS A 30 -16.27 -3.98 1.98
CA CYS A 30 -15.62 -2.96 1.17
C CYS A 30 -16.38 -2.73 -0.16
N PRO A 31 -16.09 -1.64 -0.90
CA PRO A 31 -16.76 -1.36 -2.18
C PRO A 31 -16.66 -2.48 -3.22
N ALA A 32 -15.64 -3.34 -3.12
CA ALA A 32 -15.47 -4.51 -3.99
C ALA A 32 -16.31 -5.74 -3.54
N GLY A 33 -17.09 -5.61 -2.45
CA GLY A 33 -17.98 -6.66 -1.96
C GLY A 33 -17.36 -7.69 -1.02
N TYR A 34 -16.14 -7.46 -0.55
CA TYR A 34 -15.45 -8.40 0.34
C TYR A 34 -15.51 -7.95 1.81
N PRO A 35 -15.74 -8.88 2.77
CA PRO A 35 -15.52 -8.60 4.19
C PRO A 35 -14.08 -8.17 4.43
N THR A 36 -13.93 -7.06 5.13
CA THR A 36 -12.66 -6.37 5.34
C THR A 36 -12.61 -5.82 6.76
N GLN A 37 -11.44 -5.71 7.36
CA GLN A 37 -11.26 -5.15 8.69
C GLN A 37 -9.98 -4.33 8.78
N GLY A 38 -9.93 -3.36 9.69
CA GLY A 38 -8.74 -2.52 9.87
C GLY A 38 -8.50 -1.59 8.67
N TYR A 39 -7.26 -1.54 8.21
CA TYR A 39 -6.81 -0.70 7.10
C TYR A 39 -6.97 -1.36 5.72
N GLY A 40 -7.97 -2.21 5.54
CA GLY A 40 -8.23 -2.87 4.26
C GLY A 40 -7.85 -4.35 4.24
N THR A 41 -7.58 -4.96 5.39
CA THR A 41 -7.21 -6.38 5.48
C THR A 41 -8.39 -7.27 5.10
N VAL A 42 -8.20 -8.09 4.09
CA VAL A 42 -9.13 -9.15 3.63
C VAL A 42 -8.65 -10.52 4.12
N TRP A 43 -7.34 -10.72 4.17
CA TRP A 43 -6.69 -11.93 4.67
C TRP A 43 -5.97 -11.65 5.97
N ARG A 44 -6.39 -12.31 7.03
CA ARG A 44 -5.76 -12.18 8.35
C ARG A 44 -4.35 -12.78 8.35
N PRO A 45 -3.47 -12.37 9.29
CA PRO A 45 -2.12 -12.94 9.38
C PRO A 45 -2.09 -14.46 9.62
N ASP A 46 -3.17 -15.03 10.15
CA ASP A 46 -3.32 -16.47 10.36
C ASP A 46 -3.73 -17.24 9.09
N GLY A 47 -3.84 -16.57 7.95
CA GLY A 47 -4.20 -17.15 6.65
C GLY A 47 -5.69 -17.32 6.42
N ARG A 48 -6.56 -16.93 7.35
CA ARG A 48 -8.02 -16.96 7.16
C ARG A 48 -8.52 -15.66 6.55
N LYS A 49 -9.58 -15.74 5.76
CA LYS A 49 -10.30 -14.54 5.31
C LYS A 49 -11.05 -13.90 6.47
N VAL A 50 -11.12 -12.56 6.44
CA VAL A 50 -12.04 -11.81 7.31
C VAL A 50 -13.48 -12.20 6.96
N THR A 51 -14.31 -12.37 7.98
CA THR A 51 -15.75 -12.57 7.88
C THR A 51 -16.50 -11.47 8.62
N MET A 52 -17.79 -11.33 8.35
CA MET A 52 -18.62 -10.33 9.06
C MET A 52 -18.89 -10.72 10.51
N GLU A 53 -18.69 -11.98 10.85
CA GLU A 53 -18.86 -12.55 12.20
C GLU A 53 -17.57 -12.48 13.04
N ASP A 54 -16.45 -12.04 12.44
CA ASP A 54 -15.19 -11.89 13.19
C ASP A 54 -15.34 -10.84 14.30
N PRO A 55 -14.73 -11.08 15.47
CA PRO A 55 -14.78 -10.13 16.57
C PRO A 55 -14.09 -8.83 16.19
N PRO A 56 -14.49 -7.70 16.83
CA PRO A 56 -13.79 -6.44 16.63
C PRO A 56 -12.34 -6.52 17.12
N ILE A 57 -11.48 -5.70 16.54
CA ILE A 57 -10.05 -5.61 16.86
C ILE A 57 -9.69 -4.21 17.33
N THR A 58 -8.57 -4.10 18.07
CA THR A 58 -8.01 -2.82 18.46
C THR A 58 -7.30 -2.14 17.30
N LYS A 59 -7.03 -0.85 17.43
CA LYS A 59 -6.25 -0.09 16.45
C LYS A 59 -4.83 -0.63 16.32
N GLU A 60 -4.23 -1.03 17.44
CA GLU A 60 -2.89 -1.64 17.49
C GLU A 60 -2.85 -2.96 16.71
N THR A 61 -3.88 -3.79 16.86
CA THR A 61 -4.03 -5.04 16.09
C THR A 61 -4.15 -4.74 14.59
N ALA A 62 -4.96 -3.76 14.20
CA ALA A 62 -5.10 -3.36 12.80
C ALA A 62 -3.77 -2.87 12.21
N GLU A 63 -2.98 -2.10 12.98
CA GLU A 63 -1.64 -1.66 12.56
C GLU A 63 -0.66 -2.82 12.42
N GLN A 64 -0.71 -3.78 13.34
CA GLN A 64 0.13 -4.98 13.24
C GLN A 64 -0.22 -5.80 12.00
N TRP A 65 -1.50 -6.00 11.69
CA TRP A 65 -1.92 -6.70 10.48
C TRP A 65 -1.43 -6.00 9.22
N LEU A 66 -1.58 -4.67 9.15
CA LEU A 66 -1.06 -3.87 8.04
C LEU A 66 0.46 -4.07 7.86
N LYS A 67 1.24 -3.99 8.94
CA LYS A 67 2.69 -4.18 8.89
C LYS A 67 3.08 -5.57 8.41
N ILE A 68 2.39 -6.61 8.88
CA ILE A 68 2.60 -8.00 8.45
C ILE A 68 2.29 -8.14 6.97
N GLU A 69 1.20 -7.57 6.49
CA GLU A 69 0.78 -7.63 5.10
C GLU A 69 1.77 -6.89 4.19
N LEU A 70 2.22 -5.70 4.57
CA LEU A 70 3.26 -4.95 3.86
C LEU A 70 4.57 -5.74 3.77
N LEU A 71 4.99 -6.37 4.86
CA LEU A 71 6.26 -7.11 4.93
C LEU A 71 6.21 -8.43 4.16
N ASN A 72 5.10 -9.17 4.24
CA ASN A 72 5.03 -10.53 3.73
C ASN A 72 4.44 -10.63 2.31
N THR A 73 3.73 -9.61 1.85
CA THR A 73 3.03 -9.63 0.56
C THR A 73 3.55 -8.56 -0.39
N TYR A 74 3.44 -7.29 -0.01
CA TYR A 74 3.69 -6.19 -0.94
C TYR A 74 5.17 -5.87 -1.13
N ALA A 75 5.96 -5.79 -0.06
CA ALA A 75 7.40 -5.55 -0.17
C ALA A 75 8.11 -6.65 -0.98
N PRO A 76 7.85 -7.97 -0.77
CA PRO A 76 8.40 -9.01 -1.63
C PRO A 76 7.95 -8.90 -3.09
N GLY A 77 6.71 -8.45 -3.33
CA GLY A 77 6.21 -8.16 -4.67
C GLY A 77 7.00 -7.06 -5.37
N VAL A 78 7.29 -5.97 -4.67
CA VAL A 78 8.13 -4.87 -5.18
C VAL A 78 9.56 -5.34 -5.42
N VAL A 79 10.16 -6.11 -4.52
CA VAL A 79 11.52 -6.66 -4.68
C VAL A 79 11.63 -7.51 -5.96
N ARG A 80 10.64 -8.35 -6.23
CA ARG A 80 10.63 -9.15 -7.47
C ARG A 80 10.56 -8.29 -8.73
N GLN A 81 9.84 -7.17 -8.69
CA GLN A 81 9.67 -6.31 -9.87
C GLN A 81 10.77 -5.27 -10.02
N CYS A 82 11.29 -4.76 -8.93
CA CYS A 82 12.27 -3.67 -8.87
C CYS A 82 13.38 -3.98 -7.84
N PRO A 83 14.22 -5.00 -8.08
CA PRO A 83 15.23 -5.43 -7.10
C PRO A 83 16.25 -4.32 -6.77
N GLY A 84 16.52 -3.41 -7.71
CA GLY A 84 17.42 -2.27 -7.51
C GLY A 84 16.94 -1.30 -6.44
N LEU A 85 15.63 -1.19 -6.19
CA LEU A 85 15.10 -0.33 -5.12
C LEU A 85 15.50 -0.84 -3.72
N LEU A 86 15.46 -2.15 -3.50
CA LEU A 86 15.90 -2.73 -2.23
C LEU A 86 17.41 -2.52 -2.03
N ALA A 87 18.21 -2.78 -3.08
CA ALA A 87 19.66 -2.59 -3.02
C ALA A 87 20.03 -1.12 -2.74
N LEU A 88 19.36 -0.18 -3.40
CA LEU A 88 19.54 1.25 -3.17
C LEU A 88 19.20 1.65 -1.74
N ALA A 89 18.05 1.20 -1.22
CA ALA A 89 17.61 1.50 0.14
C ALA A 89 18.56 0.91 1.19
N ALA A 90 19.03 -0.31 0.97
CA ALA A 90 19.96 -0.97 1.89
C ALA A 90 21.34 -0.30 1.92
N SER A 91 21.86 0.14 0.78
CA SER A 91 23.18 0.78 0.67
C SER A 91 23.19 2.22 1.16
N SER A 92 22.15 2.99 0.87
CA SER A 92 22.05 4.40 1.27
C SER A 92 21.49 4.62 2.67
N GLY A 93 20.75 3.64 3.21
CA GLY A 93 19.93 3.79 4.42
C GLY A 93 18.65 4.60 4.21
N ASP A 94 18.42 5.15 3.00
CA ASP A 94 17.20 5.88 2.64
C ASP A 94 16.16 4.92 2.03
N TRP A 95 15.10 4.70 2.77
CA TRP A 95 14.00 3.81 2.40
C TRP A 95 12.82 4.52 1.72
N ALA A 96 12.90 5.83 1.46
CA ALA A 96 11.78 6.62 0.96
C ALA A 96 11.25 6.08 -0.39
N LYS A 97 12.12 5.92 -1.38
CA LYS A 97 11.76 5.42 -2.71
C LYS A 97 11.16 4.01 -2.67
N PHE A 98 11.76 3.11 -1.89
CA PHE A 98 11.25 1.76 -1.71
C PHE A 98 9.84 1.76 -1.10
N ASN A 99 9.64 2.55 -0.04
CA ASN A 99 8.35 2.68 0.64
C ASN A 99 7.26 3.29 -0.25
N ALA A 100 7.59 4.27 -1.10
CA ALA A 100 6.65 4.83 -2.07
C ALA A 100 6.07 3.75 -3.00
N ILE A 101 6.91 2.85 -3.48
CA ILE A 101 6.48 1.79 -4.40
C ILE A 101 5.80 0.64 -3.66
N VAL A 102 6.13 0.41 -2.39
CA VAL A 102 5.36 -0.52 -1.53
C VAL A 102 3.95 0.01 -1.30
N ASP A 103 3.76 1.33 -1.04
CA ASP A 103 2.44 1.95 -0.92
C ASP A 103 1.65 1.86 -2.24
N PHE A 104 2.29 2.12 -3.37
CA PHE A 104 1.69 1.91 -4.69
C PHE A 104 1.22 0.46 -4.88
N ALA A 105 2.07 -0.52 -4.54
CA ALA A 105 1.73 -1.94 -4.67
C ALA A 105 0.61 -2.35 -3.71
N TYR A 106 0.55 -1.78 -2.51
CA TYR A 106 -0.55 -1.98 -1.57
C TYR A 106 -1.88 -1.49 -2.14
N ASN A 107 -1.88 -0.29 -2.74
CA ASN A 107 -3.09 0.33 -3.30
C ASN A 107 -3.61 -0.37 -4.56
N LEU A 108 -2.73 -0.78 -5.47
CA LEU A 108 -3.11 -1.24 -6.81
C LEU A 108 -2.74 -2.70 -7.11
N GLY A 109 -2.01 -3.34 -6.20
CA GLY A 109 -1.46 -4.67 -6.39
C GLY A 109 -0.09 -4.67 -7.09
N ALA A 110 0.83 -5.51 -6.61
CA ALA A 110 2.17 -5.66 -7.21
C ALA A 110 2.12 -6.19 -8.66
N GLY A 111 1.06 -6.87 -9.04
CA GLY A 111 0.84 -7.33 -10.42
C GLY A 111 0.71 -6.19 -11.43
N ARG A 112 0.14 -5.06 -11.02
CA ARG A 112 0.04 -3.85 -11.86
C ARG A 112 1.41 -3.26 -12.20
N LEU A 113 2.39 -3.43 -11.32
CA LEU A 113 3.75 -2.97 -11.56
C LEU A 113 4.45 -3.79 -12.64
N GLN A 114 4.17 -5.10 -12.74
CA GLN A 114 4.90 -6.06 -13.55
C GLN A 114 5.05 -5.69 -15.03
N THR A 115 4.00 -5.21 -15.68
CA THR A 115 3.98 -4.86 -17.11
C THR A 115 3.99 -3.36 -17.36
N SER A 116 4.17 -2.54 -16.31
CA SER A 116 4.03 -1.09 -16.39
C SER A 116 5.29 -0.39 -16.92
N THR A 117 5.09 0.76 -17.55
CA THR A 117 6.19 1.69 -17.86
C THR A 117 6.86 2.20 -16.59
N LEU A 118 6.10 2.36 -15.51
CA LEU A 118 6.63 2.73 -14.19
C LEU A 118 7.74 1.78 -13.74
N ARG A 119 7.53 0.46 -13.84
CA ARG A 119 8.57 -0.53 -13.50
C ARG A 119 9.86 -0.33 -14.29
N ARG A 120 9.74 -0.07 -15.58
CA ARG A 120 10.93 0.17 -16.44
C ARG A 120 11.69 1.42 -16.01
N LYS A 121 10.98 2.49 -15.69
CA LYS A 121 11.55 3.75 -15.20
C LYS A 121 12.26 3.56 -13.86
N LEU A 122 11.61 2.89 -12.91
CA LEU A 122 12.17 2.57 -11.59
C LEU A 122 13.46 1.75 -11.69
N ASN A 123 13.47 0.70 -12.54
CA ASN A 123 14.66 -0.13 -12.75
C ASN A 123 15.80 0.59 -13.48
N ALA A 124 15.48 1.61 -14.25
CA ALA A 124 16.46 2.49 -14.88
C ALA A 124 16.90 3.65 -13.97
N GLN A 125 16.35 3.74 -12.75
CA GLN A 125 16.55 4.87 -11.82
C GLN A 125 16.19 6.23 -12.42
N ASP A 126 15.29 6.25 -13.40
CA ASP A 126 14.71 7.46 -13.97
C ASP A 126 13.59 7.97 -13.04
N TRP A 127 13.98 8.77 -12.05
CA TRP A 127 13.06 9.21 -10.99
C TRP A 127 12.02 10.19 -11.53
N GLU A 128 12.40 11.11 -12.41
CA GLU A 128 11.45 12.04 -13.04
C GLU A 128 10.44 11.29 -13.89
N GLY A 129 10.89 10.41 -14.77
CA GLY A 129 9.98 9.57 -15.54
C GLY A 129 9.14 8.64 -14.67
N SER A 130 9.64 8.21 -13.50
CA SER A 130 8.85 7.41 -12.55
C SER A 130 7.72 8.24 -11.93
N LYS A 131 7.98 9.51 -11.56
CA LYS A 131 6.95 10.43 -11.06
C LYS A 131 5.87 10.72 -12.10
N GLU A 132 6.27 10.96 -13.35
CA GLU A 132 5.32 11.13 -14.45
C GLU A 132 4.40 9.90 -14.61
N GLN A 133 4.98 8.70 -14.54
CA GLN A 133 4.22 7.47 -14.65
C GLN A 133 3.30 7.22 -13.44
N LEU A 134 3.74 7.50 -12.22
CA LEU A 134 2.88 7.40 -11.02
C LEU A 134 1.62 8.25 -11.17
N LYS A 135 1.74 9.50 -11.62
CA LYS A 135 0.62 10.44 -11.80
C LYS A 135 -0.46 9.97 -12.78
N LEU A 136 -0.18 8.96 -13.59
CA LEU A 136 -1.18 8.37 -14.49
C LEU A 136 -2.14 7.40 -13.76
N TRP A 137 -1.77 6.92 -12.57
CA TRP A 137 -2.54 5.94 -11.79
C TRP A 137 -3.53 6.59 -10.82
N VAL A 138 -4.40 7.44 -11.36
CA VAL A 138 -5.35 8.27 -10.60
C VAL A 138 -6.81 8.00 -10.94
N ARG A 139 -7.09 6.96 -11.75
CA ARG A 139 -8.45 6.67 -12.21
C ARG A 139 -9.04 5.44 -11.52
N GLY A 140 -10.34 5.53 -11.23
CA GLY A 140 -11.17 4.43 -10.77
C GLY A 140 -12.58 4.58 -11.34
N GLY A 141 -13.17 3.50 -11.84
CA GLY A 141 -14.48 3.57 -12.49
C GLY A 141 -14.54 4.55 -13.68
N GLY A 142 -13.44 4.66 -14.44
CA GLY A 142 -13.35 5.53 -15.64
C GLY A 142 -13.11 7.02 -15.36
N ARG A 143 -13.13 7.47 -14.09
CA ARG A 143 -12.94 8.88 -13.70
C ARG A 143 -11.73 9.09 -12.81
N VAL A 144 -11.20 10.31 -12.79
CA VAL A 144 -10.12 10.70 -11.87
C VAL A 144 -10.68 10.79 -10.45
N LEU A 145 -9.98 10.17 -9.51
CA LEU A 145 -10.34 10.17 -8.09
C LEU A 145 -9.37 11.07 -7.31
N PRO A 146 -9.86 12.13 -6.65
CA PRO A 146 -9.01 13.07 -5.90
C PRO A 146 -8.14 12.40 -4.83
N GLY A 147 -8.65 11.35 -4.18
CA GLY A 147 -7.89 10.56 -3.21
C GLY A 147 -6.67 9.87 -3.82
N LEU A 148 -6.81 9.34 -5.05
CA LEU A 148 -5.69 8.74 -5.78
C LEU A 148 -4.67 9.79 -6.23
N VAL A 149 -5.12 10.98 -6.64
CA VAL A 149 -4.21 12.09 -6.98
C VAL A 149 -3.34 12.43 -5.78
N LYS A 150 -3.93 12.69 -4.62
CA LYS A 150 -3.19 12.99 -3.38
C LYS A 150 -2.22 11.87 -2.98
N ARG A 151 -2.61 10.61 -3.18
CA ARG A 151 -1.76 9.45 -2.87
C ARG A 151 -0.55 9.41 -3.80
N ARG A 152 -0.75 9.56 -5.11
CA ARG A 152 0.35 9.65 -6.10
C ARG A 152 1.27 10.82 -5.85
N ASP A 153 0.75 11.98 -5.45
CA ASP A 153 1.57 13.15 -5.10
C ASP A 153 2.46 12.85 -3.89
N ALA A 154 1.93 12.18 -2.86
CA ALA A 154 2.72 11.78 -1.69
C ALA A 154 3.82 10.75 -2.06
N GLU A 155 3.52 9.78 -2.91
CA GLU A 155 4.51 8.82 -3.42
C GLU A 155 5.57 9.50 -4.29
N CYS A 156 5.18 10.43 -5.17
CA CYS A 156 6.11 11.20 -5.99
C CYS A 156 7.09 12.03 -5.13
N ALA A 157 6.62 12.64 -4.04
CA ALA A 157 7.46 13.39 -3.12
C ALA A 157 8.58 12.52 -2.49
N LEU A 158 8.35 11.22 -2.31
CA LEU A 158 9.33 10.28 -1.78
C LEU A 158 10.36 9.81 -2.83
N LEU A 159 10.11 10.03 -4.10
CA LEU A 159 11.07 9.70 -5.17
C LEU A 159 12.16 10.77 -5.34
N GLY A 160 11.96 11.93 -4.77
CA GLY A 160 12.92 13.04 -4.80
C GLY A 160 12.69 14.02 -5.92
#